data_9db1c6fcedf717fcced9ef1d167275eb
#
_entry.id   9db1c6fcedf717fcced9ef1d167275eb
#
_cell.length_a   1.000
_cell.length_b   1.000
_cell.length_c   1.000
_cell.angle_alpha   90.00
_cell.angle_beta   90.00
_cell.angle_gamma   90.00
#
_symmetry.space_group_name_H-M   'P 1'
#
loop_
_entity.id
_entity.type
_entity.pdbx_description
1 polymer ?
#
loop_
_entity_poly.entity_id
_entity_poly.type
_entity_poly.pdbx_seq_one_letter_code
_entity_poly.pdbx_strand_id
1 'polypeptide(L)'
;MRPRRITARGLVAIAAVVAALAGASTVGIAAATGVFRSGYMAPSGVCSAPASLPGTVVNVTLTNAGRGMMFGRSTTGGMMRIFIGRTRVSAGPVSLRVANTGSLVHELVVLPLPAGQQVGERQVGSDNRVDETGSLGESSKTCGAGAGDGIDPGAVGWVTLDLPAGNYELVCNLPGHYAAGMYTELTVI
;
A
#
# COMPACT_ATOMS: atom_id res chain seq x y z
N MET A 1 75.23 -2.77 -16.91
CA MET A 1 73.78 -2.65 -16.97
C MET A 1 73.43 -1.44 -17.81
N ARG A 2 72.76 -1.62 -18.96
CA ARG A 2 72.34 -0.52 -19.85
C ARG A 2 70.96 -0.02 -19.44
N PRO A 3 70.68 1.27 -19.28
CA PRO A 3 69.36 1.79 -18.97
C PRO A 3 68.39 1.57 -20.15
N ARG A 4 67.22 1.01 -19.88
CA ARG A 4 66.14 0.88 -20.86
C ARG A 4 65.60 2.27 -21.18
N ARG A 5 65.70 2.70 -22.43
CA ARG A 5 65.09 3.93 -22.94
C ARG A 5 63.58 3.75 -23.01
N ILE A 6 62.83 4.50 -22.24
CA ILE A 6 61.37 4.60 -22.35
C ILE A 6 61.03 5.36 -23.63
N THR A 7 60.29 4.74 -24.53
CA THR A 7 59.88 5.35 -25.80
C THR A 7 58.79 6.38 -25.59
N ALA A 8 58.74 7.42 -26.38
CA ALA A 8 57.77 8.49 -26.32
C ALA A 8 56.31 7.99 -26.37
N ARG A 9 56.08 6.83 -27.01
CA ARG A 9 54.75 6.21 -27.05
C ARG A 9 54.24 5.71 -25.69
N GLY A 10 55.13 5.25 -24.80
CA GLY A 10 54.77 4.83 -23.45
C GLY A 10 54.35 6.00 -22.54
N LEU A 11 54.96 7.16 -22.69
CA LEU A 11 54.62 8.36 -21.93
C LEU A 11 53.26 8.94 -22.30
N VAL A 12 52.88 8.89 -23.58
CA VAL A 12 51.56 9.37 -24.04
C VAL A 12 50.45 8.48 -23.51
N ALA A 13 50.65 7.15 -23.48
CA ALA A 13 49.69 6.23 -22.94
C ALA A 13 49.44 6.41 -21.43
N ILE A 14 50.49 6.68 -20.67
CA ILE A 14 50.39 6.97 -19.22
C ILE A 14 49.65 8.28 -18.94
N ALA A 15 49.95 9.33 -19.74
CA ALA A 15 49.28 10.61 -19.62
C ALA A 15 47.76 10.52 -19.93
N ALA A 16 47.40 9.74 -20.94
CA ALA A 16 46.00 9.54 -21.29
C ALA A 16 45.19 8.77 -20.20
N VAL A 17 45.81 7.77 -19.57
CA VAL A 17 45.15 7.02 -18.46
C VAL A 17 44.98 7.89 -17.21
N VAL A 18 45.95 8.73 -16.88
CA VAL A 18 45.84 9.64 -15.73
C VAL A 18 44.77 10.71 -15.97
N ALA A 19 44.67 11.23 -17.19
CA ALA A 19 43.64 12.20 -17.55
C ALA A 19 42.21 11.58 -17.52
N ALA A 20 42.07 10.30 -17.94
CA ALA A 20 40.80 9.60 -17.89
C ALA A 20 40.36 9.29 -16.45
N LEU A 21 41.29 8.94 -15.57
CA LEU A 21 40.99 8.70 -14.17
C LEU A 21 40.66 9.98 -13.40
N ALA A 22 41.33 11.10 -13.71
CA ALA A 22 41.00 12.39 -13.11
C ALA A 22 39.63 12.91 -13.56
N GLY A 23 39.24 12.70 -14.82
CA GLY A 23 37.93 13.08 -15.34
C GLY A 23 36.80 12.26 -14.71
N ALA A 24 36.98 10.96 -14.51
CA ALA A 24 35.98 10.11 -13.86
C ALA A 24 35.84 10.46 -12.38
N SER A 25 36.92 10.81 -11.68
CA SER A 25 36.85 11.18 -10.26
C SER A 25 36.15 12.52 -10.04
N THR A 26 36.32 13.50 -10.94
CA THR A 26 35.64 14.81 -10.79
C THR A 26 34.13 14.72 -11.06
N VAL A 27 33.69 13.87 -12.01
CA VAL A 27 32.27 13.64 -12.25
C VAL A 27 31.65 12.86 -11.08
N GLY A 28 32.36 11.88 -10.51
CA GLY A 28 31.91 11.13 -9.32
C GLY A 28 31.79 12.01 -8.07
N ILE A 29 32.71 12.94 -7.84
CA ILE A 29 32.66 13.85 -6.69
C ILE A 29 31.54 14.91 -6.87
N ALA A 30 31.31 15.41 -8.08
CA ALA A 30 30.21 16.35 -8.34
C ALA A 30 28.83 15.67 -8.14
N ALA A 31 28.71 14.38 -8.47
CA ALA A 31 27.51 13.61 -8.19
C ALA A 31 27.33 13.30 -6.70
N ALA A 32 28.42 13.11 -5.95
CA ALA A 32 28.37 12.83 -4.51
C ALA A 32 28.16 14.08 -3.64
N THR A 33 28.66 15.25 -4.06
CA THR A 33 28.49 16.49 -3.29
C THR A 33 27.20 17.24 -3.58
N GLY A 34 26.50 16.89 -4.67
CA GLY A 34 25.19 17.45 -5.02
C GLY A 34 24.02 16.82 -4.31
N VAL A 35 24.20 15.82 -3.43
CA VAL A 35 23.12 14.98 -2.89
C VAL A 35 23.06 14.97 -1.37
N PHE A 36 23.57 15.94 -0.67
CA PHE A 36 22.91 16.33 0.58
C PHE A 36 21.85 17.40 0.29
N ARG A 37 20.99 17.16 -0.70
CA ARG A 37 19.61 17.54 -0.51
C ARG A 37 19.18 16.71 0.69
N SER A 38 19.04 17.37 1.85
CA SER A 38 18.14 16.91 2.90
C SER A 38 16.97 16.30 2.17
N GLY A 39 16.89 14.97 2.20
CA GLY A 39 15.68 14.30 1.80
C GLY A 39 14.62 14.77 2.79
N TYR A 40 14.00 15.90 2.50
CA TYR A 40 12.58 15.94 2.67
C TYR A 40 12.14 14.74 1.83
N MET A 41 11.90 13.60 2.51
CA MET A 41 10.94 12.64 2.01
C MET A 41 9.74 13.52 1.68
N ALA A 42 9.53 13.79 0.40
CA ALA A 42 8.25 14.30 -0.03
C ALA A 42 7.24 13.40 0.70
N PRO A 43 6.27 13.94 1.43
CA PRO A 43 5.26 13.12 2.08
C PRO A 43 4.78 12.19 1.00
N SER A 44 4.89 10.89 1.23
CA SER A 44 4.60 9.80 0.29
C SER A 44 3.37 10.23 -0.47
N GLY A 45 3.53 10.49 -1.78
CA GLY A 45 2.68 11.43 -2.49
C GLY A 45 1.23 11.09 -2.21
N VAL A 46 0.47 12.03 -1.67
CA VAL A 46 -0.95 11.86 -1.40
C VAL A 46 -1.59 11.55 -2.75
N CYS A 47 -1.70 10.26 -3.04
CA CYS A 47 -2.31 9.83 -4.27
C CYS A 47 -3.82 9.93 -4.14
N SER A 48 -4.47 10.29 -5.21
CA SER A 48 -5.93 10.29 -5.31
C SER A 48 -6.36 9.14 -6.20
N ALA A 49 -7.46 8.48 -5.84
CA ALA A 49 -8.14 7.61 -6.79
C ALA A 49 -8.58 8.42 -8.02
N PRO A 50 -8.80 7.78 -9.18
CA PRO A 50 -9.37 8.45 -10.34
C PRO A 50 -10.61 9.26 -9.97
N ALA A 51 -10.77 10.45 -10.58
CA ALA A 51 -11.89 11.33 -10.32
C ALA A 51 -13.23 10.65 -10.62
N SER A 52 -13.26 9.79 -11.64
CA SER A 52 -14.41 8.94 -11.98
C SER A 52 -14.02 7.47 -11.90
N LEU A 53 -14.85 6.69 -11.25
CA LEU A 53 -14.77 5.22 -11.20
C LEU A 53 -16.08 4.66 -11.77
N PRO A 54 -16.05 3.48 -12.43
CA PRO A 54 -17.25 2.86 -13.00
C PRO A 54 -18.32 2.53 -11.97
N GLY A 55 -19.58 2.56 -12.37
CA GLY A 55 -20.72 2.10 -11.57
C GLY A 55 -20.99 2.92 -10.30
N THR A 56 -21.53 2.24 -9.30
CA THR A 56 -21.81 2.86 -8.00
C THR A 56 -20.54 2.99 -7.17
N VAL A 57 -20.15 4.22 -6.82
CA VAL A 57 -18.97 4.46 -6.01
C VAL A 57 -19.31 4.41 -4.51
N VAL A 58 -18.62 3.55 -3.77
CA VAL A 58 -18.66 3.48 -2.31
C VAL A 58 -17.31 3.95 -1.76
N ASN A 59 -17.34 5.03 -0.98
CA ASN A 59 -16.14 5.48 -0.27
C ASN A 59 -15.96 4.62 0.99
N VAL A 60 -14.76 4.10 1.17
CA VAL A 60 -14.36 3.28 2.30
C VAL A 60 -13.20 3.96 3.01
N THR A 61 -13.25 3.96 4.34
CA THR A 61 -12.17 4.46 5.19
C THR A 61 -11.68 3.34 6.08
N LEU A 62 -10.40 3.02 5.95
CA LEU A 62 -9.68 2.08 6.81
C LEU A 62 -8.96 2.88 7.88
N THR A 63 -9.06 2.44 9.14
CA THR A 63 -8.37 3.11 10.23
C THR A 63 -8.07 2.15 11.38
N ASN A 64 -6.97 2.39 12.03
CA ASN A 64 -6.69 1.87 13.36
C ASN A 64 -6.74 3.07 14.29
N ALA A 65 -7.64 3.05 15.28
CA ALA A 65 -7.72 4.14 16.23
C ALA A 65 -6.35 4.36 16.85
N GLY A 66 -5.75 5.49 16.49
CA GLY A 66 -4.54 5.98 17.12
C GLY A 66 -4.74 6.00 18.65
N ARG A 67 -3.67 5.85 19.39
CA ARG A 67 -3.62 5.96 20.84
C ARG A 67 -4.55 7.07 21.34
N GLY A 68 -5.80 6.74 21.62
CA GLY A 68 -6.66 7.58 22.42
C GLY A 68 -6.03 7.61 23.80
N MET A 69 -5.34 8.69 24.14
CA MET A 69 -5.01 9.01 25.52
C MET A 69 -6.33 9.28 26.26
N MET A 70 -7.05 8.23 26.60
CA MET A 70 -8.04 8.30 27.65
C MET A 70 -7.42 7.62 28.88
N PHE A 71 -7.04 8.45 29.85
CA PHE A 71 -6.66 8.05 31.20
C PHE A 71 -5.46 7.08 31.34
N GLY A 72 -4.31 7.36 30.70
CA GLY A 72 -3.03 6.75 31.10
C GLY A 72 -2.90 5.23 30.95
N ARG A 73 -3.87 4.54 30.33
CA ARG A 73 -3.79 3.12 29.99
C ARG A 73 -3.50 2.98 28.49
N SER A 74 -2.30 2.58 28.19
CA SER A 74 -1.92 2.03 26.90
C SER A 74 -2.71 0.73 26.69
N THR A 75 -3.85 0.78 26.05
CA THR A 75 -4.46 -0.42 25.49
C THR A 75 -3.69 -0.75 24.22
N THR A 76 -2.82 -1.75 24.32
CA THR A 76 -2.16 -2.40 23.18
C THR A 76 -3.24 -3.13 22.37
N GLY A 77 -3.88 -2.45 21.45
CA GLY A 77 -4.99 -2.96 20.66
C GLY A 77 -5.91 -1.81 20.27
N GLY A 78 -5.43 -0.89 19.44
CA GLY A 78 -6.29 0.11 18.83
C GLY A 78 -7.40 -0.62 18.06
N MET A 79 -8.67 -0.22 18.25
CA MET A 79 -9.77 -0.80 17.50
C MET A 79 -9.58 -0.52 16.01
N MET A 80 -9.36 -1.56 15.23
CA MET A 80 -9.28 -1.46 13.77
C MET A 80 -10.70 -1.43 13.22
N ARG A 81 -10.95 -0.55 12.25
CA ARG A 81 -12.30 -0.36 11.72
C ARG A 81 -12.31 -0.07 10.24
N ILE A 82 -13.38 -0.53 9.61
CA ILE A 82 -13.78 -0.17 8.25
C ILE A 82 -15.05 0.64 8.34
N PHE A 83 -15.01 1.86 7.80
CA PHE A 83 -16.20 2.68 7.62
C PHE A 83 -16.55 2.75 6.15
N ILE A 84 -17.83 2.59 5.82
CA ILE A 84 -18.33 2.70 4.45
C ILE A 84 -19.38 3.80 4.35
N GLY A 85 -19.30 4.59 3.28
CA GLY A 85 -20.23 5.70 3.06
C GLY A 85 -21.66 5.27 2.68
N ARG A 86 -21.82 4.02 2.24
CA ARG A 86 -23.09 3.40 1.90
C ARG A 86 -23.05 1.91 2.26
N THR A 87 -24.02 1.47 3.05
CA THR A 87 -24.16 0.05 3.45
C THR A 87 -25.05 -0.75 2.49
N ARG A 88 -25.74 -0.05 1.54
CA ARG A 88 -26.60 -0.66 0.54
C ARG A 88 -26.40 -0.03 -0.83
N VAL A 89 -26.25 -0.84 -1.86
CA VAL A 89 -26.08 -0.43 -3.26
C VAL A 89 -26.85 -1.34 -4.19
N SER A 90 -27.07 -0.91 -5.44
CA SER A 90 -27.68 -1.76 -6.49
C SER A 90 -26.65 -2.74 -7.04
N ALA A 91 -27.15 -3.90 -7.50
CA ALA A 91 -26.32 -4.90 -8.21
C ALA A 91 -25.72 -4.34 -9.51
N GLY A 92 -24.60 -4.90 -9.90
CA GLY A 92 -23.79 -4.52 -11.05
C GLY A 92 -22.44 -3.91 -10.69
N PRO A 93 -21.86 -3.03 -11.51
CA PRO A 93 -20.56 -2.44 -11.24
C PRO A 93 -20.55 -1.57 -9.98
N VAL A 94 -19.76 -1.97 -8.99
CA VAL A 94 -19.53 -1.26 -7.73
C VAL A 94 -18.04 -0.94 -7.61
N SER A 95 -17.71 0.31 -7.45
CA SER A 95 -16.34 0.76 -7.23
C SER A 95 -16.14 1.11 -5.76
N LEU A 96 -15.21 0.43 -5.13
CA LEU A 96 -14.76 0.73 -3.76
C LEU A 96 -13.55 1.65 -3.86
N ARG A 97 -13.69 2.89 -3.36
CA ARG A 97 -12.59 3.84 -3.20
C ARG A 97 -12.15 3.80 -1.75
N VAL A 98 -10.95 3.30 -1.50
CA VAL A 98 -10.48 2.90 -0.18
C VAL A 98 -9.36 3.83 0.28
N ALA A 99 -9.61 4.63 1.31
CA ALA A 99 -8.62 5.52 1.92
C ALA A 99 -8.13 4.91 3.24
N ASN A 100 -6.84 4.75 3.38
CA ASN A 100 -6.22 4.38 4.65
C ASN A 100 -5.87 5.64 5.44
N THR A 101 -6.65 5.93 6.47
CA THR A 101 -6.42 7.05 7.40
C THR A 101 -5.75 6.61 8.70
N GLY A 102 -5.41 5.32 8.80
CA GLY A 102 -4.69 4.74 9.92
C GLY A 102 -3.18 4.99 9.88
N SER A 103 -2.48 4.41 10.83
CA SER A 103 -1.02 4.44 10.93
C SER A 103 -0.35 3.11 10.57
N LEU A 104 -1.14 2.09 10.23
CA LEU A 104 -0.70 0.78 9.75
C LEU A 104 -1.12 0.61 8.30
N VAL A 105 -0.46 -0.32 7.61
CA VAL A 105 -0.91 -0.81 6.30
C VAL A 105 -2.24 -1.54 6.49
N HIS A 106 -3.18 -1.34 5.57
CA HIS A 106 -4.48 -1.99 5.55
C HIS A 106 -4.84 -2.43 4.13
N GLU A 107 -5.80 -3.34 4.01
CA GLU A 107 -6.38 -3.76 2.74
C GLU A 107 -7.90 -3.89 2.86
N LEU A 108 -8.58 -4.07 1.76
CA LEU A 108 -10.01 -4.33 1.71
C LEU A 108 -10.29 -5.49 0.76
N VAL A 109 -10.67 -6.63 1.33
CA VAL A 109 -11.09 -7.83 0.59
C VAL A 109 -12.60 -7.93 0.63
N VAL A 110 -13.24 -8.31 -0.48
CA VAL A 110 -14.70 -8.48 -0.61
C VAL A 110 -15.05 -9.95 -0.63
N LEU A 111 -15.68 -10.43 0.41
CA LEU A 111 -16.07 -11.83 0.57
C LEU A 111 -17.59 -11.97 0.58
N PRO A 112 -18.18 -12.98 -0.08
CA PRO A 112 -19.60 -13.29 0.09
C PRO A 112 -19.90 -13.59 1.56
N LEU A 113 -21.01 -13.07 2.08
CA LEU A 113 -21.51 -13.41 3.40
C LEU A 113 -22.61 -14.47 3.24
N PRO A 114 -22.39 -15.72 3.67
CA PRO A 114 -23.37 -16.78 3.56
C PRO A 114 -24.66 -16.46 4.30
N ALA A 115 -25.79 -16.95 3.79
CA ALA A 115 -27.07 -16.76 4.45
C ALA A 115 -27.06 -17.33 5.89
N GLY A 116 -27.50 -16.49 6.83
CA GLY A 116 -27.56 -16.87 8.26
C GLY A 116 -26.24 -16.61 9.03
N GLN A 117 -25.18 -16.19 8.37
CA GLN A 117 -23.97 -15.73 9.04
C GLN A 117 -23.98 -14.21 9.24
N GLN A 118 -23.31 -13.77 10.28
CA GLN A 118 -23.07 -12.35 10.55
C GLN A 118 -21.62 -11.99 10.29
N VAL A 119 -21.37 -10.71 10.03
CA VAL A 119 -19.99 -10.20 9.91
C VAL A 119 -19.22 -10.42 11.21
N GLY A 120 -17.97 -10.78 11.12
CA GLY A 120 -17.12 -11.07 12.27
C GLY A 120 -17.16 -12.53 12.75
N GLU A 121 -17.93 -13.42 12.10
CA GLU A 121 -18.05 -14.83 12.49
C GLU A 121 -17.12 -15.79 11.71
N ARG A 122 -16.27 -15.27 10.80
CA ARG A 122 -15.34 -16.14 10.05
C ARG A 122 -14.27 -16.71 10.98
N GLN A 123 -13.94 -17.98 10.74
CA GLN A 123 -12.85 -18.63 11.46
C GLN A 123 -11.50 -18.02 11.06
N VAL A 124 -10.71 -17.69 12.06
CA VAL A 124 -9.34 -17.19 11.86
C VAL A 124 -8.37 -18.37 11.88
N GLY A 125 -7.58 -18.51 10.85
CA GLY A 125 -6.56 -19.54 10.70
C GLY A 125 -5.34 -19.34 11.61
N SER A 126 -4.43 -20.31 11.56
CA SER A 126 -3.16 -20.25 12.34
C SER A 126 -2.21 -19.15 11.89
N ASP A 127 -2.41 -18.61 10.70
CA ASP A 127 -1.71 -17.45 10.13
C ASP A 127 -2.33 -16.11 10.54
N ASN A 128 -3.34 -16.12 11.41
CA ASN A 128 -4.14 -14.98 11.86
C ASN A 128 -4.94 -14.30 10.73
N ARG A 129 -5.31 -15.03 9.70
CA ARG A 129 -6.14 -14.58 8.57
C ARG A 129 -7.43 -15.40 8.47
N VAL A 130 -8.42 -14.85 7.80
CA VAL A 130 -9.61 -15.62 7.37
C VAL A 130 -9.38 -16.23 5.99
N ASP A 131 -10.11 -17.30 5.69
CA ASP A 131 -10.09 -17.91 4.35
C ASP A 131 -10.75 -16.96 3.35
N GLU A 132 -10.03 -16.67 2.27
CA GLU A 132 -10.48 -15.81 1.17
C GLU A 132 -11.12 -16.58 0.01
N THR A 133 -11.31 -17.87 0.15
CA THR A 133 -11.97 -18.69 -0.88
C THR A 133 -13.32 -18.08 -1.25
N GLY A 134 -13.51 -17.82 -2.55
CA GLY A 134 -14.69 -17.13 -3.07
C GLY A 134 -14.64 -15.61 -3.00
N SER A 135 -13.50 -15.00 -2.70
CA SER A 135 -13.31 -13.56 -2.83
C SER A 135 -13.69 -13.06 -4.21
N LEU A 136 -14.40 -11.94 -4.26
CA LEU A 136 -14.77 -11.28 -5.51
C LEU A 136 -13.70 -10.31 -5.98
N GLY A 137 -12.74 -10.01 -5.12
CA GLY A 137 -11.60 -9.14 -5.39
C GLY A 137 -11.28 -8.23 -4.19
N GLU A 138 -10.25 -7.43 -4.37
CA GLU A 138 -9.69 -6.64 -3.30
C GLU A 138 -9.17 -5.28 -3.76
N SER A 139 -9.03 -4.37 -2.82
CA SER A 139 -8.26 -3.14 -2.94
C SER A 139 -7.14 -3.19 -1.90
N SER A 140 -5.96 -3.61 -2.36
CA SER A 140 -4.77 -3.79 -1.50
C SER A 140 -3.51 -3.21 -2.14
N LYS A 141 -3.67 -2.24 -3.06
CA LYS A 141 -2.55 -1.59 -3.74
C LYS A 141 -2.51 -0.10 -3.42
N THR A 142 -1.39 0.34 -2.85
CA THR A 142 -1.10 1.76 -2.63
C THR A 142 -1.09 2.52 -3.96
N CYS A 143 -1.89 3.59 -4.08
CA CYS A 143 -2.02 4.44 -5.26
C CYS A 143 -2.40 3.66 -6.53
N GLY A 144 -3.14 2.57 -6.40
CA GLY A 144 -3.42 1.65 -7.49
C GLY A 144 -4.74 0.91 -7.34
N ALA A 145 -5.08 0.15 -8.39
CA ALA A 145 -6.26 -0.70 -8.42
C ALA A 145 -5.90 -2.16 -8.12
N GLY A 146 -6.83 -2.85 -7.45
CA GLY A 146 -6.79 -4.30 -7.25
C GLY A 146 -5.81 -4.76 -6.19
N ALA A 147 -5.30 -5.98 -6.41
CA ALA A 147 -4.41 -6.70 -5.50
C ALA A 147 -3.03 -6.03 -5.35
N GLY A 148 -2.43 -6.20 -4.17
CA GLY A 148 -1.10 -5.69 -3.83
C GLY A 148 -0.70 -6.05 -2.40
N ASP A 149 0.28 -5.35 -1.87
CA ASP A 149 0.84 -5.61 -0.53
C ASP A 149 0.14 -4.80 0.59
N GLY A 150 -0.98 -4.19 0.26
CA GLY A 150 -1.73 -3.31 1.14
C GLY A 150 -1.69 -1.83 0.71
N ILE A 151 -2.49 -1.03 1.38
CA ILE A 151 -2.59 0.42 1.21
C ILE A 151 -1.84 1.08 2.36
N ASP A 152 -0.80 1.83 2.03
CA ASP A 152 0.03 2.53 3.00
C ASP A 152 -0.77 3.60 3.78
N PRO A 153 -0.34 3.97 5.00
CA PRO A 153 -0.88 5.09 5.75
C PRO A 153 -0.96 6.38 4.92
N GLY A 154 -2.13 7.01 4.89
CA GLY A 154 -2.40 8.23 4.14
C GLY A 154 -2.63 8.04 2.65
N ALA A 155 -2.55 6.82 2.13
CA ALA A 155 -2.74 6.51 0.72
C ALA A 155 -4.19 6.05 0.40
N VAL A 156 -4.46 5.92 -0.90
CA VAL A 156 -5.73 5.47 -1.45
C VAL A 156 -5.50 4.33 -2.44
N GLY A 157 -6.30 3.27 -2.32
CA GLY A 157 -6.47 2.22 -3.31
C GLY A 157 -7.89 2.20 -3.85
N TRP A 158 -8.16 1.40 -4.88
CA TRP A 158 -9.53 1.20 -5.39
C TRP A 158 -9.67 -0.14 -6.10
N VAL A 159 -10.91 -0.58 -6.23
CA VAL A 159 -11.27 -1.74 -7.05
C VAL A 159 -12.69 -1.53 -7.61
N THR A 160 -12.93 -2.01 -8.82
CA THR A 160 -14.26 -2.08 -9.42
C THR A 160 -14.62 -3.54 -9.61
N LEU A 161 -15.75 -3.96 -9.04
CA LEU A 161 -16.26 -5.32 -9.07
C LEU A 161 -17.68 -5.33 -9.61
N ASP A 162 -18.04 -6.36 -10.35
CA ASP A 162 -19.43 -6.61 -10.73
C ASP A 162 -20.06 -7.47 -9.63
N LEU A 163 -20.85 -6.84 -8.76
CA LEU A 163 -21.42 -7.46 -7.57
C LEU A 163 -22.87 -7.89 -7.83
N PRO A 164 -23.17 -9.19 -7.86
CA PRO A 164 -24.55 -9.70 -7.81
C PRO A 164 -25.28 -9.25 -6.54
N ALA A 165 -26.60 -9.30 -6.56
CA ALA A 165 -27.40 -9.11 -5.34
C ALA A 165 -27.02 -10.13 -4.27
N GLY A 166 -26.80 -9.68 -3.04
CA GLY A 166 -26.34 -10.49 -1.92
C GLY A 166 -25.79 -9.66 -0.78
N ASN A 167 -25.39 -10.33 0.30
CA ASN A 167 -24.66 -9.72 1.40
C ASN A 167 -23.18 -10.05 1.29
N TYR A 168 -22.36 -9.09 1.60
CA TYR A 168 -20.91 -9.17 1.51
C TYR A 168 -20.26 -8.71 2.81
N GLU A 169 -19.22 -9.39 3.19
CA GLU A 169 -18.33 -8.94 4.26
C GLU A 169 -17.09 -8.29 3.64
N LEU A 170 -16.85 -7.06 4.00
CA LEU A 170 -15.65 -6.31 3.66
C LEU A 170 -14.67 -6.48 4.82
N VAL A 171 -13.50 -7.03 4.57
CA VAL A 171 -12.54 -7.35 5.63
C VAL A 171 -11.15 -6.77 5.32
N CYS A 172 -10.38 -6.47 6.36
CA CYS A 172 -8.93 -6.35 6.24
C CYS A 172 -8.32 -7.68 6.70
N ASN A 173 -7.71 -8.42 5.77
CA ASN A 173 -7.21 -9.77 6.03
C ASN A 173 -5.69 -9.82 6.27
N LEU A 174 -5.06 -8.69 6.58
CA LEU A 174 -3.71 -8.70 7.12
C LEU A 174 -3.69 -9.42 8.48
N PRO A 175 -2.58 -10.11 8.83
CA PRO A 175 -2.54 -10.94 10.03
C PRO A 175 -3.01 -10.22 11.29
N GLY A 176 -4.05 -10.74 11.93
CA GLY A 176 -4.62 -10.21 13.17
C GLY A 176 -5.61 -9.05 13.02
N HIS A 177 -5.74 -8.43 11.83
CA HIS A 177 -6.62 -7.28 11.63
C HIS A 177 -8.10 -7.65 11.72
N TYR A 178 -8.50 -8.78 11.14
CA TYR A 178 -9.86 -9.28 11.26
C TYR A 178 -10.23 -9.55 12.71
N ALA A 179 -9.37 -10.25 13.46
CA ALA A 179 -9.58 -10.52 14.88
C ALA A 179 -9.63 -9.25 15.74
N ALA A 180 -9.01 -8.15 15.26
CA ALA A 180 -9.09 -6.83 15.90
C ALA A 180 -10.38 -6.06 15.54
N GLY A 181 -11.33 -6.69 14.81
CA GLY A 181 -12.64 -6.12 14.47
C GLY A 181 -12.66 -5.34 13.15
N MET A 182 -11.71 -5.59 12.26
CA MET A 182 -11.61 -4.87 10.98
C MET A 182 -12.45 -5.52 9.89
N TYR A 183 -13.76 -5.42 10.03
CA TYR A 183 -14.75 -5.90 9.07
C TYR A 183 -16.02 -5.04 9.10
N THR A 184 -16.82 -5.13 8.04
CA THR A 184 -18.14 -4.48 7.94
C THR A 184 -19.00 -5.16 6.88
N GLU A 185 -20.30 -4.88 6.85
CA GLU A 185 -21.25 -5.42 5.88
C GLU A 185 -21.53 -4.45 4.74
N LEU A 186 -21.66 -5.00 3.53
CA LEU A 186 -22.22 -4.33 2.35
C LEU A 186 -23.37 -5.18 1.80
N THR A 187 -24.57 -4.63 1.71
CA THR A 187 -25.72 -5.26 1.06
C THR A 187 -25.86 -4.78 -0.37
N VAL A 188 -25.98 -5.67 -1.32
CA VAL A 188 -26.24 -5.41 -2.75
C VAL A 188 -27.64 -5.90 -3.09
N ILE A 189 -28.47 -5.05 -3.71
CA ILE A 189 -29.90 -5.28 -4.02
C ILE A 189 -30.19 -5.13 -5.50
#